data_81b23f5785858ab4b50d0872e4c3d8b0
#
_entry.id   81b23f5785858ab4b50d0872e4c3d8b0
#
_cell.length_a   1.000
_cell.length_b   1.000
_cell.length_c   1.000
_cell.angle_alpha   90.00
_cell.angle_beta   90.00
_cell.angle_gamma   90.00
#
_symmetry.space_group_name_H-M   'P 1'
#
loop_
_entity.id
_entity.type
_entity.pdbx_description
1 polymer ?
#
loop_
_entity_poly.entity_id
_entity_poly.type
_entity_poly.pdbx_seq_one_letter_code
_entity_poly.pdbx_strand_id
1 'polypeptide(L)'
;MCIWHLYVSGIRCADLRFTPCGVLHAPLDPETAVLAPFQPLSTEAAAGYLALTHFDLEALAGRMAEYERLFPGPPEVETSWGARYLSDDGVRWAQREIKYPWNVTVSGGRLAAFTCPSRERVHVLVREGCEDATVLARWRAYRPEPILPVRRVENLEVPMRDGVALSVSLLLPRTDRPVPAVLVRTPYGKEDELDNYMRYAYRGYAVVLQDVRGRNKSGGAWIPNHFETEDGDDTLNWIAAQNWCDGSVGMVGGSYLGYVQWAAAASRNPHLKALISVVCAGSAFHDLPRKGGSLVSGMLAWAFSVSQQQFDGTKMERDDWDEVLDIRPLADLPRKALGYDIPFFHQWLAHPDNDDFWRAGDWAERGAGVDVPALIVSGWFDDNGAGTTEALDLTADYPDGRRKIILGPWPHSGNARYDLHGLALGNGALRDDIDLIFLQWFDHHLLGADNGAEAMPTVRYYTIGEEKWKTAGNWPVPGGRTVFFYLTPGGGLSDALPEEQGCDSYTYDPADPAEHIIDLSENELGVPEDYTL
;
A
#
# COMPACT_ATOMS: atom_id res chain seq x y z
N MET A 1 -7.52 -36.74 5.33
CA MET A 1 -7.80 -35.29 5.40
C MET A 1 -6.78 -34.59 4.53
N CYS A 2 -7.21 -33.69 3.65
CA CYS A 2 -6.33 -32.96 2.76
C CYS A 2 -5.59 -31.88 3.56
N ILE A 3 -4.31 -31.68 3.27
CA ILE A 3 -3.54 -30.57 3.81
C ILE A 3 -3.71 -29.37 2.87
N TRP A 4 -3.82 -28.20 3.45
CA TRP A 4 -3.78 -26.92 2.76
C TRP A 4 -2.56 -26.15 3.22
N HIS A 5 -1.82 -25.56 2.30
CA HIS A 5 -0.65 -24.75 2.57
C HIS A 5 -1.01 -23.28 2.46
N LEU A 6 -0.70 -22.51 3.48
CA LEU A 6 -0.90 -21.06 3.49
C LEU A 6 0.41 -20.36 3.18
N TYR A 7 0.40 -19.52 2.14
CA TYR A 7 1.55 -18.76 1.69
C TYR A 7 1.30 -17.25 1.78
N VAL A 8 2.33 -16.53 2.16
CA VAL A 8 2.43 -15.06 2.06
C VAL A 8 3.63 -14.73 1.21
N SER A 9 3.45 -14.04 0.08
CA SER A 9 4.56 -13.66 -0.82
C SER A 9 5.48 -14.84 -1.17
N GLY A 10 4.90 -16.00 -1.48
CA GLY A 10 5.62 -17.21 -1.82
C GLY A 10 6.30 -17.94 -0.66
N ILE A 11 6.11 -17.50 0.59
CA ILE A 11 6.64 -18.16 1.79
C ILE A 11 5.51 -18.96 2.45
N ARG A 12 5.74 -20.24 2.67
CA ARG A 12 4.79 -21.12 3.38
C ARG A 12 4.81 -20.78 4.86
N CYS A 13 3.78 -20.05 5.31
CA CYS A 13 3.69 -19.59 6.69
C CYS A 13 2.89 -20.54 7.61
N ALA A 14 2.09 -21.46 7.05
CA ALA A 14 1.42 -22.50 7.82
C ALA A 14 0.94 -23.66 6.95
N ASP A 15 0.72 -24.80 7.61
CA ASP A 15 -0.12 -25.89 7.11
C ASP A 15 -1.44 -25.92 7.87
N LEU A 16 -2.51 -26.21 7.15
CA LEU A 16 -3.87 -26.23 7.70
C LEU A 16 -4.57 -27.55 7.38
N ARG A 17 -5.43 -28.00 8.30
CA ARG A 17 -6.40 -29.09 8.09
C ARG A 17 -7.76 -28.63 8.55
N PHE A 18 -8.70 -28.58 7.63
CA PHE A 18 -10.10 -28.34 7.94
C PHE A 18 -10.77 -29.65 8.36
N THR A 19 -11.31 -29.71 9.57
CA THR A 19 -11.92 -30.91 10.17
C THR A 19 -13.34 -30.60 10.62
N PRO A 20 -14.19 -31.60 10.83
CA PRO A 20 -15.52 -31.38 11.42
C PRO A 20 -15.50 -30.74 12.82
N CYS A 21 -14.37 -30.85 13.53
CA CYS A 21 -14.19 -30.28 14.88
C CYS A 21 -13.47 -28.92 14.90
N GLY A 22 -13.21 -28.32 13.75
CA GLY A 22 -12.49 -27.04 13.63
C GLY A 22 -11.24 -27.16 12.78
N VAL A 23 -10.38 -26.13 12.87
CA VAL A 23 -9.14 -26.03 12.10
C VAL A 23 -7.95 -26.47 12.95
N LEU A 24 -7.09 -27.31 12.37
CA LEU A 24 -5.75 -27.57 12.91
C LEU A 24 -4.74 -26.78 12.07
N HIS A 25 -3.76 -26.17 12.71
CA HIS A 25 -2.69 -25.43 12.05
C HIS A 25 -1.31 -25.88 12.53
N ALA A 26 -0.32 -25.77 11.64
CA ALA A 26 1.10 -25.94 11.91
C ALA A 26 1.81 -24.66 11.44
N PRO A 27 1.98 -23.65 12.31
CA PRO A 27 2.57 -22.38 11.94
C PRO A 27 4.07 -22.49 11.67
N LEU A 28 4.61 -21.60 10.84
CA LEU A 28 6.03 -21.42 10.65
C LEU A 28 6.63 -20.75 11.91
N ASP A 29 7.65 -21.37 12.48
CA ASP A 29 8.46 -20.75 13.52
C ASP A 29 9.52 -19.84 12.87
N PRO A 30 9.48 -18.53 13.09
CA PRO A 30 10.43 -17.60 12.47
C PRO A 30 11.89 -17.84 12.91
N GLU A 31 12.12 -18.29 14.14
CA GLU A 31 13.47 -18.48 14.65
C GLU A 31 14.20 -19.70 14.09
N THR A 32 13.45 -20.72 13.66
CA THR A 32 13.97 -21.95 13.10
C THR A 32 13.73 -22.11 11.61
N ALA A 33 12.79 -21.34 11.05
CA ALA A 33 12.27 -21.48 9.70
C ALA A 33 11.65 -22.85 9.41
N VAL A 34 11.09 -23.51 10.44
CA VAL A 34 10.46 -24.84 10.37
C VAL A 34 8.99 -24.74 10.82
N LEU A 35 8.13 -25.51 10.16
CA LEU A 35 6.73 -25.62 10.60
C LEU A 35 6.63 -26.38 11.93
N ALA A 36 5.87 -25.81 12.87
CA ALA A 36 5.56 -26.47 14.15
C ALA A 36 4.64 -27.70 13.91
N PRO A 37 4.53 -28.59 14.90
CA PRO A 37 3.51 -29.65 14.85
C PRO A 37 2.08 -29.10 14.76
N PHE A 38 1.18 -29.86 14.15
CA PHE A 38 -0.24 -29.52 14.10
C PHE A 38 -0.84 -29.38 15.51
N GLN A 39 -1.56 -28.29 15.71
CA GLN A 39 -2.28 -27.99 16.94
C GLN A 39 -3.65 -27.35 16.60
N PRO A 40 -4.64 -27.36 17.51
CA PRO A 40 -5.89 -26.66 17.31
C PRO A 40 -5.64 -25.16 17.10
N LEU A 41 -6.37 -24.57 16.14
CA LEU A 41 -6.32 -23.12 15.90
C LEU A 41 -6.97 -22.40 17.08
N SER A 42 -6.20 -21.56 17.79
CA SER A 42 -6.73 -20.67 18.83
C SER A 42 -7.37 -19.44 18.23
N THR A 43 -8.25 -18.77 18.98
CA THR A 43 -8.87 -17.50 18.56
C THR A 43 -7.81 -16.42 18.26
N GLU A 44 -6.74 -16.35 19.07
CA GLU A 44 -5.64 -15.44 18.86
C GLU A 44 -4.89 -15.73 17.54
N ALA A 45 -4.58 -17.00 17.27
CA ALA A 45 -3.94 -17.40 16.03
C ALA A 45 -4.86 -17.17 14.82
N ALA A 46 -6.17 -17.39 14.94
CA ALA A 46 -7.15 -17.10 13.89
C ALA A 46 -7.18 -15.61 13.56
N ALA A 47 -7.20 -14.74 14.58
CA ALA A 47 -7.11 -13.29 14.41
C ALA A 47 -5.79 -12.86 13.77
N GLY A 48 -4.66 -13.47 14.16
CA GLY A 48 -3.36 -13.22 13.55
C GLY A 48 -3.32 -13.59 12.06
N TYR A 49 -3.86 -14.74 11.67
CA TYR A 49 -3.96 -15.11 10.25
C TYR A 49 -4.88 -14.17 9.47
N LEU A 50 -6.03 -13.77 10.03
CA LEU A 50 -6.92 -12.81 9.39
C LEU A 50 -6.21 -11.48 9.14
N ALA A 51 -5.52 -10.93 10.13
CA ALA A 51 -4.76 -9.69 10.02
C ALA A 51 -3.62 -9.79 8.98
N LEU A 52 -2.89 -10.91 8.97
CA LEU A 52 -1.77 -11.12 8.06
C LEU A 52 -2.20 -11.41 6.62
N THR A 53 -3.29 -12.18 6.41
CA THR A 53 -3.61 -12.79 5.11
C THR A 53 -4.99 -12.44 4.57
N HIS A 54 -5.80 -11.76 5.34
CA HIS A 54 -7.22 -11.52 5.04
C HIS A 54 -8.07 -12.80 4.88
N PHE A 55 -7.55 -13.98 5.23
CA PHE A 55 -8.31 -15.22 5.27
C PHE A 55 -8.89 -15.43 6.67
N ASP A 56 -10.20 -15.43 6.76
CA ASP A 56 -10.92 -15.93 7.93
C ASP A 56 -10.96 -17.47 7.85
N LEU A 57 -10.05 -18.13 8.57
CA LEU A 57 -9.88 -19.57 8.51
C LEU A 57 -11.06 -20.35 9.15
N GLU A 58 -11.75 -19.75 10.12
CA GLU A 58 -12.93 -20.35 10.75
C GLU A 58 -14.14 -20.28 9.81
N ALA A 59 -14.36 -19.11 9.19
CA ALA A 59 -15.39 -18.97 8.15
C ALA A 59 -15.12 -19.88 6.96
N LEU A 60 -13.87 -20.00 6.51
CA LEU A 60 -13.48 -20.94 5.44
C LEU A 60 -13.80 -22.38 5.82
N ALA A 61 -13.51 -22.81 7.05
CA ALA A 61 -13.81 -24.16 7.52
C ALA A 61 -15.32 -24.47 7.40
N GLY A 62 -16.17 -23.54 7.82
CA GLY A 62 -17.62 -23.68 7.72
C GLY A 62 -18.15 -23.69 6.28
N ARG A 63 -17.45 -23.04 5.35
CA ARG A 63 -17.86 -22.84 3.96
C ARG A 63 -17.21 -23.81 2.96
N MET A 64 -16.20 -24.56 3.37
CA MET A 64 -15.37 -25.40 2.48
C MET A 64 -16.21 -26.42 1.68
N ALA A 65 -17.17 -27.09 2.31
CA ALA A 65 -18.00 -28.06 1.61
C ALA A 65 -18.87 -27.42 0.51
N GLU A 66 -19.31 -26.19 0.70
CA GLU A 66 -20.04 -25.46 -0.33
C GLU A 66 -19.12 -25.02 -1.45
N TYR A 67 -17.92 -24.51 -1.15
CA TYR A 67 -16.92 -24.19 -2.17
C TYR A 67 -16.57 -25.42 -3.02
N GLU A 68 -16.35 -26.59 -2.41
CA GLU A 68 -16.05 -27.83 -3.15
C GLU A 68 -17.22 -28.29 -4.04
N ARG A 69 -18.46 -27.96 -3.68
CA ARG A 69 -19.66 -28.25 -4.47
C ARG A 69 -19.87 -27.25 -5.62
N LEU A 70 -19.55 -25.98 -5.40
CA LEU A 70 -19.78 -24.89 -6.35
C LEU A 70 -18.68 -24.80 -7.44
N PHE A 71 -17.44 -25.21 -7.12
CA PHE A 71 -16.30 -25.08 -8.03
C PHE A 71 -15.68 -26.42 -8.42
N PRO A 72 -15.51 -26.73 -9.75
CA PRO A 72 -15.81 -25.84 -10.87
C PRO A 72 -17.31 -25.63 -11.07
N GLY A 73 -17.68 -24.42 -11.47
CA GLY A 73 -19.05 -23.99 -11.67
C GLY A 73 -19.25 -23.21 -12.98
N PRO A 74 -20.45 -22.64 -13.21
CA PRO A 74 -20.70 -21.74 -14.33
C PRO A 74 -19.84 -20.48 -14.23
N PRO A 75 -19.77 -19.65 -15.32
CA PRO A 75 -19.01 -18.40 -15.31
C PRO A 75 -19.39 -17.43 -14.20
N GLU A 76 -20.64 -17.46 -13.74
CA GLU A 76 -21.13 -16.72 -12.59
C GLU A 76 -21.61 -17.68 -11.51
N VAL A 77 -21.12 -17.51 -10.28
CA VAL A 77 -21.45 -18.31 -9.11
C VAL A 77 -21.82 -17.37 -7.98
N GLU A 78 -22.94 -17.66 -7.31
CA GLU A 78 -23.33 -17.01 -6.07
C GLU A 78 -23.41 -18.07 -4.95
N THR A 79 -22.82 -17.73 -3.80
CA THR A 79 -22.82 -18.60 -2.62
C THR A 79 -24.06 -18.39 -1.76
N SER A 80 -24.35 -19.32 -0.85
CA SER A 80 -25.50 -19.21 0.06
C SER A 80 -25.44 -18.00 1.03
N TRP A 81 -24.24 -17.40 1.22
CA TRP A 81 -24.03 -16.18 2.03
C TRP A 81 -23.89 -14.91 1.17
N GLY A 82 -24.25 -14.96 -0.13
CA GLY A 82 -24.33 -13.83 -1.02
C GLY A 82 -23.00 -13.40 -1.67
N ALA A 83 -21.91 -14.16 -1.52
CA ALA A 83 -20.67 -13.82 -2.22
C ALA A 83 -20.78 -14.21 -3.70
N ARG A 84 -20.44 -13.24 -4.56
CA ARG A 84 -20.53 -13.36 -6.03
C ARG A 84 -19.16 -13.58 -6.63
N TYR A 85 -19.06 -14.49 -7.60
CA TYR A 85 -17.83 -14.90 -8.27
C TYR A 85 -18.02 -14.88 -9.79
N LEU A 86 -17.06 -14.29 -10.52
CA LEU A 86 -17.07 -14.27 -11.98
C LEU A 86 -15.80 -14.91 -12.54
N SER A 87 -15.96 -15.65 -13.66
CA SER A 87 -14.86 -16.29 -14.36
C SER A 87 -14.97 -16.08 -15.86
N ASP A 88 -13.83 -15.81 -16.51
CA ASP A 88 -13.72 -15.71 -17.97
C ASP A 88 -13.18 -17.01 -18.61
N ASP A 89 -12.51 -17.86 -17.82
CA ASP A 89 -11.76 -19.01 -18.31
C ASP A 89 -12.21 -20.39 -17.75
N GLY A 90 -13.10 -20.37 -16.76
CA GLY A 90 -13.55 -21.59 -16.07
C GLY A 90 -12.47 -22.25 -15.20
N VAL A 91 -11.37 -21.55 -14.94
CA VAL A 91 -10.25 -21.99 -14.09
C VAL A 91 -10.09 -21.08 -12.88
N ARG A 92 -10.29 -19.78 -13.05
CA ARG A 92 -10.20 -18.78 -11.99
C ARG A 92 -11.52 -18.02 -11.87
N TRP A 93 -12.00 -17.84 -10.65
CA TRP A 93 -13.16 -17.02 -10.31
C TRP A 93 -12.75 -15.88 -9.42
N ALA A 94 -13.01 -14.65 -9.88
CA ALA A 94 -12.80 -13.43 -9.13
C ALA A 94 -13.99 -13.17 -8.19
N GLN A 95 -13.75 -13.05 -6.89
CA GLN A 95 -14.78 -12.62 -5.94
C GLN A 95 -15.03 -11.12 -6.11
N ARG A 96 -16.29 -10.73 -6.26
CA ARG A 96 -16.71 -9.37 -6.57
C ARG A 96 -17.21 -8.64 -5.32
N GLU A 97 -17.29 -7.31 -5.42
CA GLU A 97 -17.97 -6.44 -4.45
C GLU A 97 -17.40 -6.52 -3.02
N ILE A 98 -16.10 -6.81 -2.91
CA ILE A 98 -15.41 -6.90 -1.62
C ILE A 98 -13.97 -6.40 -1.72
N LYS A 99 -13.49 -5.76 -0.65
CA LYS A 99 -12.06 -5.51 -0.43
C LYS A 99 -11.39 -6.80 0.05
N TYR A 100 -10.23 -7.13 -0.51
CA TYR A 100 -9.47 -8.36 -0.23
C TYR A 100 -10.22 -9.65 -0.64
N PRO A 101 -10.49 -9.81 -1.95
CA PRO A 101 -11.29 -10.91 -2.47
C PRO A 101 -10.58 -12.26 -2.29
N TRP A 102 -11.35 -13.30 -2.00
CA TRP A 102 -10.86 -14.68 -1.97
C TRP A 102 -11.12 -15.33 -3.33
N ASN A 103 -10.23 -15.06 -4.28
CA ASN A 103 -10.35 -15.61 -5.63
C ASN A 103 -10.17 -17.12 -5.62
N VAL A 104 -11.05 -17.85 -6.30
CA VAL A 104 -11.00 -19.30 -6.39
C VAL A 104 -10.22 -19.75 -7.60
N THR A 105 -9.37 -20.76 -7.45
CA THR A 105 -8.69 -21.46 -8.54
C THR A 105 -9.07 -22.95 -8.53
N VAL A 106 -9.37 -23.49 -9.71
CA VAL A 106 -9.67 -24.90 -9.94
C VAL A 106 -8.53 -25.56 -10.69
N SER A 107 -8.18 -26.78 -10.31
CA SER A 107 -7.20 -27.62 -11.00
C SER A 107 -7.64 -29.08 -10.97
N GLY A 108 -7.51 -29.79 -12.10
CA GLY A 108 -7.94 -31.18 -12.21
C GLY A 108 -9.43 -31.39 -11.92
N GLY A 109 -10.28 -30.39 -12.24
CA GLY A 109 -11.72 -30.47 -12.05
C GLY A 109 -12.20 -30.36 -10.60
N ARG A 110 -11.39 -29.77 -9.69
CA ARG A 110 -11.73 -29.56 -8.28
C ARG A 110 -11.15 -28.26 -7.75
N LEU A 111 -11.72 -27.78 -6.65
CA LEU A 111 -11.20 -26.64 -5.89
C LEU A 111 -9.73 -26.88 -5.52
N ALA A 112 -8.84 -25.99 -5.95
CA ALA A 112 -7.40 -26.11 -5.76
C ALA A 112 -6.82 -25.04 -4.82
N ALA A 113 -7.29 -23.78 -4.93
CA ALA A 113 -6.73 -22.70 -4.12
C ALA A 113 -7.70 -21.54 -3.94
N PHE A 114 -7.40 -20.74 -2.91
CA PHE A 114 -7.86 -19.36 -2.75
C PHE A 114 -6.66 -18.43 -2.87
N THR A 115 -6.81 -17.33 -3.60
CA THR A 115 -5.79 -16.28 -3.73
C THR A 115 -6.40 -14.95 -3.32
N CYS A 116 -5.74 -14.26 -2.39
CA CYS A 116 -6.15 -12.94 -1.91
C CYS A 116 -5.05 -11.92 -2.19
N PRO A 117 -5.18 -11.10 -3.26
CA PRO A 117 -4.29 -9.97 -3.49
C PRO A 117 -4.54 -8.85 -2.49
N SER A 118 -3.48 -8.14 -2.13
CA SER A 118 -3.54 -6.92 -1.33
C SER A 118 -2.57 -5.87 -1.88
N ARG A 119 -2.49 -4.69 -1.27
CA ARG A 119 -1.66 -3.56 -1.75
C ARG A 119 -0.23 -3.98 -2.13
N GLU A 120 0.43 -4.73 -1.28
CA GLU A 120 1.85 -5.06 -1.40
C GLU A 120 2.16 -6.55 -1.33
N ARG A 121 1.14 -7.39 -1.18
CA ARG A 121 1.30 -8.83 -0.92
C ARG A 121 0.25 -9.64 -1.65
N VAL A 122 0.58 -10.91 -1.84
CA VAL A 122 -0.38 -11.91 -2.33
C VAL A 122 -0.38 -13.10 -1.38
N HIS A 123 -1.56 -13.45 -0.92
CA HIS A 123 -1.79 -14.56 -0.02
C HIS A 123 -2.42 -15.71 -0.80
N VAL A 124 -1.90 -16.91 -0.61
CA VAL A 124 -2.40 -18.11 -1.31
C VAL A 124 -2.65 -19.22 -0.30
N LEU A 125 -3.89 -19.65 -0.23
CA LEU A 125 -4.27 -20.88 0.48
C LEU A 125 -4.49 -21.96 -0.57
N VAL A 126 -3.61 -22.95 -0.64
CA VAL A 126 -3.60 -23.95 -1.72
C VAL A 126 -3.64 -25.36 -1.17
N ARG A 127 -4.41 -26.23 -1.82
CA ARG A 127 -4.43 -27.66 -1.56
C ARG A 127 -3.07 -28.26 -1.93
N GLU A 128 -2.53 -29.11 -1.06
CA GLU A 128 -1.27 -29.84 -1.29
C GLU A 128 -1.24 -30.48 -2.69
N GLY A 129 -0.17 -30.21 -3.44
CA GLY A 129 0.06 -30.68 -4.82
C GLY A 129 -0.66 -29.88 -5.90
N CYS A 130 -1.31 -28.75 -5.56
CA CYS A 130 -1.94 -27.85 -6.53
C CYS A 130 -1.22 -26.49 -6.68
N GLU A 131 -0.03 -26.33 -6.09
CA GLU A 131 0.70 -25.06 -6.04
C GLU A 131 1.01 -24.51 -7.44
N ASP A 132 1.29 -25.40 -8.40
CA ASP A 132 1.60 -25.01 -9.79
C ASP A 132 0.40 -24.42 -10.56
N ALA A 133 -0.81 -24.57 -10.04
CA ALA A 133 -2.00 -23.92 -10.58
C ALA A 133 -2.13 -22.45 -10.17
N THR A 134 -1.22 -21.94 -9.33
CA THR A 134 -1.23 -20.59 -8.77
C THR A 134 0.04 -19.81 -9.10
N VAL A 135 0.14 -18.57 -8.65
CA VAL A 135 1.35 -17.74 -8.75
C VAL A 135 2.58 -18.39 -8.07
N LEU A 136 2.37 -19.38 -7.20
CA LEU A 136 3.46 -20.07 -6.50
C LEU A 136 4.42 -20.80 -7.47
N ALA A 137 3.94 -21.20 -8.65
CA ALA A 137 4.82 -21.73 -9.70
C ALA A 137 5.92 -20.72 -10.08
N ARG A 138 5.56 -19.43 -10.21
CA ARG A 138 6.50 -18.35 -10.54
C ARG A 138 7.47 -18.07 -9.37
N TRP A 139 6.97 -18.11 -8.14
CA TRP A 139 7.80 -17.97 -6.94
C TRP A 139 8.86 -19.07 -6.84
N ARG A 140 8.46 -20.33 -7.05
CA ARG A 140 9.39 -21.48 -7.03
C ARG A 140 10.42 -21.43 -8.14
N ALA A 141 10.03 -20.95 -9.31
CA ALA A 141 10.96 -20.78 -10.42
C ALA A 141 11.97 -19.66 -10.17
N TYR A 142 11.57 -18.62 -9.43
CA TYR A 142 12.43 -17.46 -9.16
C TYR A 142 13.32 -17.66 -7.93
N ARG A 143 12.77 -18.12 -6.80
CA ARG A 143 13.48 -18.27 -5.52
C ARG A 143 13.23 -19.66 -4.92
N PRO A 144 13.91 -20.68 -5.46
CA PRO A 144 13.75 -22.06 -4.99
C PRO A 144 14.47 -22.34 -3.68
N GLU A 145 15.38 -21.44 -3.22
CA GLU A 145 16.14 -21.64 -2.02
C GLU A 145 15.27 -21.65 -0.75
N PRO A 146 15.67 -22.40 0.27
CA PRO A 146 14.99 -22.37 1.56
C PRO A 146 15.05 -20.97 2.19
N ILE A 147 14.04 -20.65 2.96
CA ILE A 147 13.99 -19.42 3.75
C ILE A 147 14.98 -19.50 4.92
N LEU A 148 15.43 -18.33 5.37
CA LEU A 148 16.35 -18.21 6.50
C LEU A 148 15.61 -18.05 7.82
N PRO A 149 16.13 -18.61 8.94
CA PRO A 149 15.68 -18.25 10.27
C PRO A 149 15.90 -16.78 10.56
N VAL A 150 15.01 -16.16 11.33
CA VAL A 150 15.02 -14.73 11.62
C VAL A 150 15.11 -14.50 13.12
N ARG A 151 15.97 -13.58 13.53
CA ARG A 151 16.03 -13.07 14.90
C ARG A 151 15.38 -11.70 14.97
N ARG A 152 14.48 -11.51 15.91
CA ARG A 152 13.84 -10.22 16.22
C ARG A 152 14.63 -9.49 17.31
N VAL A 153 14.82 -8.18 17.14
CA VAL A 153 15.40 -7.27 18.15
C VAL A 153 14.49 -6.05 18.22
N GLU A 154 14.03 -5.71 19.40
CA GLU A 154 13.00 -4.68 19.57
C GLU A 154 13.52 -3.45 20.30
N ASN A 155 12.93 -2.31 19.95
CA ASN A 155 13.05 -1.05 20.69
C ASN A 155 14.48 -0.55 20.90
N LEU A 156 15.30 -0.63 19.83
CA LEU A 156 16.57 0.06 19.79
C LEU A 156 16.35 1.56 19.56
N GLU A 157 17.20 2.38 20.15
CA GLU A 157 17.19 3.82 19.94
C GLU A 157 18.21 4.23 18.88
N VAL A 158 17.76 4.99 17.89
CA VAL A 158 18.59 5.60 16.86
C VAL A 158 18.67 7.10 17.10
N PRO A 159 19.84 7.66 17.42
CA PRO A 159 19.98 9.09 17.68
C PRO A 159 19.92 9.87 16.34
N MET A 160 19.10 10.92 16.32
CA MET A 160 19.07 11.90 15.25
C MET A 160 20.08 13.01 15.51
N ARG A 161 20.44 13.78 14.48
CA ARG A 161 21.44 14.87 14.52
C ARG A 161 21.12 15.97 15.53
N ASP A 162 19.87 16.14 15.91
CA ASP A 162 19.38 17.11 16.91
C ASP A 162 19.26 16.53 18.32
N GLY A 163 19.67 15.27 18.52
CA GLY A 163 19.65 14.57 19.80
C GLY A 163 18.33 13.88 20.14
N VAL A 164 17.31 13.96 19.30
CA VAL A 164 16.09 13.14 19.44
C VAL A 164 16.43 11.68 19.14
N ALA A 165 15.89 10.74 19.91
CA ALA A 165 16.03 9.32 19.66
C ALA A 165 14.76 8.76 19.02
N LEU A 166 14.91 8.03 17.91
CA LEU A 166 13.82 7.30 17.25
C LEU A 166 13.92 5.81 17.53
N SER A 167 12.76 5.20 17.75
CA SER A 167 12.68 3.77 18.08
C SER A 167 12.64 2.90 16.84
N VAL A 168 13.49 1.85 16.80
CA VAL A 168 13.50 0.85 15.73
C VAL A 168 13.34 -0.56 16.28
N SER A 169 12.77 -1.44 15.47
CA SER A 169 12.78 -2.90 15.65
C SER A 169 13.42 -3.54 14.42
N LEU A 170 14.19 -4.62 14.63
CA LEU A 170 14.93 -5.30 13.59
C LEU A 170 14.44 -6.73 13.41
N LEU A 171 14.37 -7.17 12.15
CA LEU A 171 14.24 -8.57 11.76
C LEU A 171 15.54 -8.94 11.03
N LEU A 172 16.39 -9.71 11.69
CA LEU A 172 17.70 -10.05 11.18
C LEU A 172 17.75 -11.51 10.72
N PRO A 173 18.01 -11.79 9.44
CA PRO A 173 18.23 -13.15 8.97
C PRO A 173 19.47 -13.75 9.63
N ARG A 174 19.44 -15.03 9.98
CA ARG A 174 20.63 -15.72 10.49
C ARG A 174 21.55 -16.05 9.33
N THR A 175 22.57 -15.26 9.17
CA THR A 175 23.60 -15.36 8.11
C THR A 175 24.96 -15.01 8.66
N ASP A 176 26.02 -15.57 8.06
CA ASP A 176 27.41 -15.37 8.47
C ASP A 176 28.04 -14.11 7.83
N ARG A 177 27.31 -13.38 7.01
CA ARG A 177 27.81 -12.18 6.33
C ARG A 177 26.84 -11.02 6.48
N PRO A 178 27.31 -9.77 6.40
CA PRO A 178 26.45 -8.61 6.28
C PRO A 178 25.54 -8.73 5.04
N VAL A 179 24.33 -8.19 5.15
CA VAL A 179 23.29 -8.25 4.12
C VAL A 179 22.73 -6.86 3.86
N PRO A 180 22.12 -6.61 2.70
CA PRO A 180 21.43 -5.34 2.49
C PRO A 180 20.23 -5.20 3.43
N ALA A 181 19.84 -3.96 3.73
CA ALA A 181 18.72 -3.64 4.59
C ALA A 181 17.49 -3.18 3.78
N VAL A 182 16.32 -3.47 4.32
CA VAL A 182 15.04 -2.87 3.93
C VAL A 182 14.53 -2.02 5.08
N LEU A 183 14.44 -0.69 4.87
CA LEU A 183 13.96 0.27 5.84
C LEU A 183 12.47 0.58 5.58
N VAL A 184 11.69 0.50 6.65
CA VAL A 184 10.29 0.93 6.69
C VAL A 184 10.13 1.94 7.81
N ARG A 185 9.63 3.15 7.49
CA ARG A 185 9.36 4.21 8.48
C ARG A 185 7.87 4.47 8.51
N THR A 186 7.25 4.44 9.70
CA THR A 186 5.80 4.46 9.85
C THR A 186 5.33 5.36 11.00
N PRO A 187 4.23 6.12 10.83
CA PRO A 187 3.57 6.81 11.93
C PRO A 187 2.55 5.93 12.67
N TYR A 188 2.26 4.73 12.15
CA TYR A 188 1.13 3.90 12.57
C TYR A 188 1.46 2.88 13.66
N GLY A 189 2.76 2.60 13.88
CA GLY A 189 3.24 1.62 14.85
C GLY A 189 4.09 0.54 14.17
N LYS A 190 5.40 0.58 14.41
CA LYS A 190 6.33 -0.36 13.80
C LYS A 190 6.09 -1.82 14.21
N GLU A 191 5.53 -2.04 15.41
CA GLU A 191 5.28 -3.40 15.90
C GLU A 191 4.17 -4.09 15.11
N ASP A 192 3.15 -3.33 14.66
CA ASP A 192 2.04 -3.85 13.87
C ASP A 192 2.46 -4.20 12.44
N GLU A 193 3.59 -3.66 11.99
CA GLU A 193 4.12 -3.89 10.66
C GLU A 193 5.14 -5.06 10.58
N LEU A 194 5.62 -5.60 11.70
CA LEU A 194 6.67 -6.61 11.71
C LEU A 194 6.35 -7.83 10.83
N ASP A 195 5.16 -8.41 11.00
CA ASP A 195 4.76 -9.60 10.25
C ASP A 195 4.59 -9.29 8.75
N ASN A 196 4.20 -8.06 8.41
CA ASN A 196 4.05 -7.61 7.03
C ASN A 196 5.37 -7.62 6.26
N TYR A 197 6.48 -7.29 6.92
CA TYR A 197 7.80 -7.18 6.29
C TYR A 197 8.73 -8.36 6.60
N MET A 198 8.32 -9.33 7.42
CA MET A 198 9.04 -10.57 7.70
C MET A 198 9.45 -11.31 6.41
N ARG A 199 8.65 -11.19 5.34
CA ARG A 199 8.93 -11.78 4.03
C ARG A 199 10.29 -11.43 3.44
N TYR A 200 10.83 -10.24 3.73
CA TYR A 200 12.16 -9.84 3.29
C TYR A 200 13.24 -10.46 4.16
N ALA A 201 13.03 -10.55 5.48
CA ALA A 201 14.00 -11.16 6.38
C ALA A 201 14.19 -12.64 6.08
N TYR A 202 13.13 -13.39 5.81
CA TYR A 202 13.21 -14.77 5.37
C TYR A 202 14.02 -14.98 4.08
N ARG A 203 14.18 -13.92 3.28
CA ARG A 203 14.90 -13.95 2.00
C ARG A 203 16.29 -13.33 2.06
N GLY A 204 16.78 -13.03 3.26
CA GLY A 204 18.15 -12.61 3.48
C GLY A 204 18.38 -11.10 3.51
N TYR A 205 17.34 -10.30 3.72
CA TYR A 205 17.45 -8.87 3.99
C TYR A 205 17.36 -8.61 5.50
N ALA A 206 18.16 -7.69 6.02
CA ALA A 206 17.88 -7.11 7.33
C ALA A 206 16.70 -6.15 7.21
N VAL A 207 15.64 -6.32 7.99
CA VAL A 207 14.51 -5.40 7.99
C VAL A 207 14.61 -4.47 9.19
N VAL A 208 14.50 -3.16 8.94
CA VAL A 208 14.50 -2.11 9.95
C VAL A 208 13.14 -1.41 9.91
N LEU A 209 12.37 -1.56 10.98
CA LEU A 209 11.11 -0.86 11.14
C LEU A 209 11.28 0.27 12.16
N GLN A 210 10.93 1.50 11.78
CA GLN A 210 11.11 2.68 12.61
C GLN A 210 9.78 3.41 12.80
N ASP A 211 9.44 3.70 14.06
CA ASP A 211 8.43 4.72 14.36
C ASP A 211 9.00 6.09 13.99
N VAL A 212 8.28 6.89 13.19
CA VAL A 212 8.70 8.25 12.89
C VAL A 212 8.66 9.14 14.13
N ARG A 213 9.30 10.29 14.08
CA ARG A 213 9.43 11.27 15.18
C ARG A 213 8.08 11.57 15.84
N GLY A 214 8.03 11.53 17.17
CA GLY A 214 6.86 11.83 17.97
C GLY A 214 5.74 10.79 17.91
N ARG A 215 5.99 9.63 17.29
CA ARG A 215 5.01 8.54 17.20
C ARG A 215 5.45 7.33 18.03
N ASN A 216 4.46 6.65 18.61
CA ASN A 216 4.61 5.40 19.37
C ASN A 216 5.77 5.45 20.38
N LYS A 217 6.88 4.77 20.11
CA LYS A 217 8.05 4.71 21.02
C LYS A 217 9.16 5.71 20.65
N SER A 218 9.01 6.48 19.58
CA SER A 218 9.97 7.51 19.17
C SER A 218 9.78 8.80 19.93
N GLY A 219 10.89 9.47 20.25
CA GLY A 219 10.92 10.78 20.90
C GLY A 219 10.60 11.93 19.93
N GLY A 220 10.61 13.14 20.49
CA GLY A 220 10.36 14.38 19.74
C GLY A 220 8.89 14.75 19.62
N ALA A 221 8.61 15.83 18.89
CA ALA A 221 7.27 16.32 18.64
C ALA A 221 6.76 15.79 17.28
N TRP A 222 5.50 15.38 17.23
CA TRP A 222 4.83 14.97 16.00
C TRP A 222 4.35 16.19 15.21
N ILE A 223 4.95 16.42 14.06
CA ILE A 223 4.48 17.32 13.01
C ILE A 223 4.57 16.53 11.70
N PRO A 224 3.44 16.12 11.13
CA PRO A 224 3.44 15.31 9.92
C PRO A 224 4.26 15.95 8.80
N ASN A 225 5.01 15.14 8.06
CA ASN A 225 5.78 15.53 6.89
C ASN A 225 7.02 16.43 7.15
N HIS A 226 7.23 16.93 8.36
CA HIS A 226 8.17 18.02 8.62
C HIS A 226 9.65 17.59 8.74
N PHE A 227 9.92 16.45 9.39
CA PHE A 227 11.29 16.03 9.75
C PHE A 227 11.80 14.84 8.91
N GLU A 228 11.03 14.34 7.96
CA GLU A 228 11.25 13.03 7.36
C GLU A 228 12.52 12.94 6.50
N THR A 229 12.99 14.06 5.94
CA THR A 229 14.23 14.10 5.16
C THR A 229 15.46 13.89 6.06
N GLU A 230 15.57 14.68 7.13
CA GLU A 230 16.71 14.66 8.04
C GLU A 230 16.73 13.39 8.89
N ASP A 231 15.58 12.97 9.40
CA ASP A 231 15.45 11.72 10.17
C ASP A 231 15.69 10.49 9.30
N GLY A 232 15.26 10.54 8.04
CA GLY A 232 15.55 9.48 7.06
C GLY A 232 17.04 9.36 6.77
N ASP A 233 17.73 10.49 6.55
CA ASP A 233 19.18 10.55 6.33
C ASP A 233 19.97 9.99 7.51
N ASP A 234 19.65 10.42 8.73
CA ASP A 234 20.31 9.94 9.95
C ASP A 234 20.08 8.44 10.16
N THR A 235 18.88 7.96 9.88
CA THR A 235 18.53 6.53 9.99
C THR A 235 19.30 5.69 8.96
N LEU A 236 19.40 6.15 7.72
CA LEU A 236 20.18 5.47 6.67
C LEU A 236 21.66 5.37 7.05
N ASN A 237 22.26 6.44 7.57
CA ASN A 237 23.64 6.46 8.04
C ASN A 237 23.84 5.50 9.22
N TRP A 238 22.89 5.46 10.17
CA TRP A 238 22.94 4.55 11.30
C TRP A 238 22.88 3.07 10.83
N ILE A 239 21.97 2.74 9.90
CA ILE A 239 21.84 1.38 9.34
C ILE A 239 23.14 0.96 8.67
N ALA A 240 23.69 1.81 7.81
CA ALA A 240 24.92 1.50 7.07
C ALA A 240 26.15 1.29 7.96
N ALA A 241 26.15 1.88 9.15
CA ALA A 241 27.23 1.71 10.14
C ALA A 241 27.11 0.40 10.95
N GLN A 242 26.01 -0.36 10.81
CA GLN A 242 25.84 -1.59 11.58
C GLN A 242 26.65 -2.77 10.98
N ASN A 243 27.15 -3.62 11.84
CA ASN A 243 27.98 -4.79 11.42
C ASN A 243 27.17 -5.87 10.66
N TRP A 244 25.85 -5.86 10.75
CA TRP A 244 24.97 -6.77 10.01
C TRP A 244 24.56 -6.24 8.64
N CYS A 245 24.80 -4.95 8.35
CA CYS A 245 24.45 -4.30 7.09
C CYS A 245 25.68 -4.24 6.15
N ASP A 246 25.47 -4.49 4.86
CA ASP A 246 26.52 -4.36 3.82
C ASP A 246 26.69 -2.93 3.28
N GLY A 247 25.92 -1.98 3.82
CA GLY A 247 25.92 -0.57 3.41
C GLY A 247 24.88 -0.22 2.34
N SER A 248 24.09 -1.19 1.88
CA SER A 248 23.01 -0.98 0.89
C SER A 248 21.65 -1.00 1.57
N VAL A 249 20.82 0.02 1.34
CA VAL A 249 19.48 0.12 1.93
C VAL A 249 18.45 0.36 0.82
N GLY A 250 17.37 -0.42 0.83
CA GLY A 250 16.16 -0.15 0.08
C GLY A 250 15.05 0.34 1.00
N MET A 251 14.09 1.09 0.46
CA MET A 251 12.88 1.47 1.20
C MET A 251 11.62 0.99 0.49
N VAL A 252 10.59 0.62 1.25
CA VAL A 252 9.31 0.11 0.75
C VAL A 252 8.18 0.56 1.64
N GLY A 253 7.00 0.73 1.07
CA GLY A 253 5.75 0.99 1.77
C GLY A 253 4.83 1.92 1.03
N GLY A 254 3.58 1.96 1.50
CA GLY A 254 2.51 2.74 0.87
C GLY A 254 2.13 3.99 1.65
N SER A 255 1.47 4.93 0.97
CA SER A 255 0.89 6.12 1.60
C SER A 255 1.97 6.98 2.27
N TYR A 256 1.84 7.28 3.56
CA TYR A 256 2.88 7.96 4.34
C TYR A 256 4.23 7.22 4.30
N LEU A 257 4.21 5.86 4.27
CA LEU A 257 5.43 5.07 4.12
C LEU A 257 6.04 5.22 2.72
N GLY A 258 5.26 5.61 1.72
CA GLY A 258 5.72 6.06 0.40
C GLY A 258 6.36 7.46 0.47
N TYR A 259 5.70 8.39 1.15
CA TYR A 259 6.19 9.75 1.37
C TYR A 259 7.60 9.78 2.01
N VAL A 260 7.81 9.03 3.09
CA VAL A 260 9.10 9.03 3.81
C VAL A 260 10.26 8.49 2.97
N GLN A 261 9.98 7.71 1.92
CA GLN A 261 11.00 7.22 0.98
C GLN A 261 11.54 8.37 0.13
N TRP A 262 10.64 9.15 -0.47
CA TRP A 262 11.02 10.32 -1.29
C TRP A 262 11.66 11.41 -0.45
N ALA A 263 11.15 11.64 0.76
CA ALA A 263 11.77 12.55 1.72
C ALA A 263 13.21 12.12 2.05
N ALA A 264 13.44 10.84 2.33
CA ALA A 264 14.78 10.31 2.55
C ALA A 264 15.65 10.40 1.29
N ALA A 265 15.10 10.14 0.10
CA ALA A 265 15.82 10.25 -1.16
C ALA A 265 16.26 11.70 -1.45
N ALA A 266 15.47 12.70 -1.04
CA ALA A 266 15.82 14.12 -1.17
C ALA A 266 17.09 14.50 -0.38
N SER A 267 17.49 13.74 0.64
CA SER A 267 18.78 13.90 1.32
C SER A 267 19.98 13.49 0.46
N ARG A 268 19.77 12.76 -0.62
CA ARG A 268 20.81 12.17 -1.49
C ARG A 268 21.79 11.25 -0.73
N ASN A 269 21.31 10.57 0.30
CA ASN A 269 22.13 9.64 1.08
C ASN A 269 22.68 8.52 0.18
N PRO A 270 24.01 8.27 0.17
CA PRO A 270 24.63 7.31 -0.74
C PRO A 270 24.27 5.84 -0.42
N HIS A 271 23.74 5.57 0.76
CA HIS A 271 23.33 4.23 1.17
C HIS A 271 21.94 3.83 0.65
N LEU A 272 21.10 4.79 0.26
CA LEU A 272 19.79 4.52 -0.32
C LEU A 272 19.94 4.09 -1.79
N LYS A 273 19.61 2.82 -2.08
CA LYS A 273 19.88 2.19 -3.37
C LYS A 273 18.63 1.90 -4.20
N ALA A 274 17.46 1.78 -3.58
CA ALA A 274 16.21 1.49 -4.28
C ALA A 274 14.98 1.92 -3.47
N LEU A 275 13.95 2.36 -4.18
CA LEU A 275 12.63 2.65 -3.63
C LEU A 275 11.58 1.70 -4.22
N ILE A 276 10.61 1.29 -3.39
CA ILE A 276 9.33 0.71 -3.81
C ILE A 276 8.25 1.59 -3.22
N SER A 277 7.82 2.58 -3.98
CA SER A 277 6.88 3.62 -3.56
C SER A 277 5.47 3.25 -4.02
N VAL A 278 4.59 2.96 -3.08
CA VAL A 278 3.24 2.48 -3.35
C VAL A 278 2.23 3.53 -2.89
N VAL A 279 1.28 3.94 -3.75
CA VAL A 279 0.22 4.91 -3.42
C VAL A 279 0.75 6.08 -2.58
N CYS A 280 1.80 6.69 -3.05
CA CYS A 280 2.64 7.62 -2.30
C CYS A 280 1.91 8.94 -2.02
N ALA A 281 1.94 9.41 -0.78
CA ALA A 281 1.55 10.78 -0.46
C ALA A 281 2.59 11.78 -1.01
N GLY A 282 2.09 12.87 -1.57
CA GLY A 282 2.88 13.93 -2.17
C GLY A 282 3.32 15.01 -1.20
N SER A 283 3.79 16.11 -1.74
CA SER A 283 4.17 17.28 -0.97
C SER A 283 2.96 17.84 -0.21
N ALA A 284 3.20 18.27 1.03
CA ALA A 284 2.14 18.52 1.99
C ALA A 284 1.18 19.67 1.63
N PHE A 285 1.62 20.60 0.81
CA PHE A 285 0.79 21.73 0.36
C PHE A 285 0.04 21.46 -0.95
N HIS A 286 0.52 20.54 -1.77
CA HIS A 286 -0.04 20.26 -3.09
C HIS A 286 -0.91 19.01 -3.14
N ASP A 287 -0.65 18.05 -2.24
CA ASP A 287 -1.40 16.81 -2.15
C ASP A 287 -2.19 16.71 -0.83
N LEU A 288 -1.54 16.33 0.28
CA LEU A 288 -2.18 16.10 1.58
C LEU A 288 -1.30 16.66 2.73
N PRO A 289 -1.84 17.47 3.64
CA PRO A 289 -3.25 17.71 3.95
C PRO A 289 -3.92 18.83 3.14
N ARG A 290 -3.20 19.52 2.26
CA ARG A 290 -3.79 20.57 1.42
C ARG A 290 -3.78 20.12 -0.04
N LYS A 291 -4.88 20.43 -0.73
CA LYS A 291 -5.03 20.23 -2.17
C LYS A 291 -5.64 21.50 -2.78
N GLY A 292 -4.93 22.11 -3.73
CA GLY A 292 -5.35 23.39 -4.29
C GLY A 292 -5.45 24.54 -3.26
N GLY A 293 -4.70 24.46 -2.15
CA GLY A 293 -4.71 25.42 -1.06
C GLY A 293 -5.76 25.15 0.03
N SER A 294 -6.72 24.27 -0.21
CA SER A 294 -7.74 23.87 0.77
C SER A 294 -7.31 22.67 1.60
N LEU A 295 -7.76 22.59 2.85
CA LEU A 295 -7.62 21.37 3.64
C LEU A 295 -8.59 20.32 3.13
N VAL A 296 -8.10 19.11 2.95
CA VAL A 296 -8.90 17.96 2.49
C VAL A 296 -9.63 17.33 3.68
N SER A 297 -10.94 17.10 3.54
CA SER A 297 -11.79 16.56 4.62
C SER A 297 -11.34 15.18 5.11
N GLY A 298 -10.92 14.29 4.23
CA GLY A 298 -10.40 12.98 4.61
C GLY A 298 -9.12 13.04 5.44
N MET A 299 -8.31 14.08 5.28
CA MET A 299 -7.16 14.29 6.15
C MET A 299 -7.53 14.70 7.58
N LEU A 300 -8.77 15.11 7.82
CA LEU A 300 -9.28 15.30 9.17
C LEU A 300 -9.46 13.96 9.88
N ALA A 301 -10.04 12.95 9.21
CA ALA A 301 -10.15 11.60 9.75
C ALA A 301 -8.76 11.00 10.06
N TRP A 302 -7.83 11.15 9.13
CA TRP A 302 -6.45 10.75 9.35
C TRP A 302 -5.81 11.50 10.52
N ALA A 303 -5.99 12.83 10.60
CA ALA A 303 -5.48 13.64 11.71
C ALA A 303 -6.04 13.19 13.07
N PHE A 304 -7.29 12.77 13.11
CA PHE A 304 -7.90 12.22 14.32
C PHE A 304 -7.26 10.91 14.74
N SER A 305 -7.01 10.01 13.80
CA SER A 305 -6.38 8.71 14.08
C SER A 305 -4.93 8.81 14.57
N VAL A 306 -4.20 9.84 14.14
CA VAL A 306 -2.80 10.11 14.54
C VAL A 306 -2.67 11.25 15.55
N SER A 307 -3.77 11.71 16.12
CA SER A 307 -3.82 12.85 17.05
C SER A 307 -3.10 12.61 18.39
N GLN A 308 -3.02 11.35 18.80
CA GLN A 308 -2.30 10.92 19.99
C GLN A 308 -1.00 10.22 19.57
N GLN A 309 -0.10 9.96 20.51
CA GLN A 309 1.18 9.31 20.24
C GLN A 309 1.03 7.94 19.57
N GLN A 310 -0.01 7.20 19.91
CA GLN A 310 -0.35 5.92 19.27
C GLN A 310 -1.40 6.12 18.18
N PHE A 311 -1.33 5.31 17.13
CA PHE A 311 -2.36 5.24 16.11
C PHE A 311 -3.65 4.63 16.68
N ASP A 312 -4.79 5.24 16.35
CA ASP A 312 -6.11 4.77 16.74
C ASP A 312 -7.07 4.89 15.55
N GLY A 313 -7.16 3.83 14.77
CA GLY A 313 -8.02 3.76 13.59
C GLY A 313 -9.52 3.90 13.89
N THR A 314 -9.96 3.60 15.13
CA THR A 314 -11.39 3.72 15.49
C THR A 314 -11.89 5.18 15.43
N LYS A 315 -10.98 6.15 15.51
CA LYS A 315 -11.34 7.57 15.38
C LYS A 315 -11.71 8.00 13.97
N MET A 316 -11.43 7.17 12.97
CA MET A 316 -11.93 7.36 11.60
C MET A 316 -13.34 6.77 11.41
N GLU A 317 -13.71 5.78 12.24
CA GLU A 317 -14.99 5.08 12.17
C GLU A 317 -16.08 5.85 12.93
N ARG A 318 -16.47 7.02 12.43
CA ARG A 318 -17.49 7.89 13.03
C ARG A 318 -18.75 7.89 12.17
N ASP A 319 -19.89 8.07 12.81
CA ASP A 319 -21.22 8.22 12.16
C ASP A 319 -21.74 9.66 12.19
N ASP A 320 -20.97 10.60 12.80
CA ASP A 320 -21.31 12.01 12.96
C ASP A 320 -20.40 12.96 12.14
N TRP A 321 -19.89 12.49 10.99
CA TRP A 321 -18.99 13.31 10.18
C TRP A 321 -19.64 14.58 9.64
N ASP A 322 -20.95 14.57 9.33
CA ASP A 322 -21.66 15.76 8.86
C ASP A 322 -21.64 16.88 9.92
N GLU A 323 -21.92 16.53 11.18
CA GLU A 323 -21.85 17.48 12.30
C GLU A 323 -20.44 17.96 12.55
N VAL A 324 -19.44 17.07 12.42
CA VAL A 324 -18.03 17.42 12.60
C VAL A 324 -17.56 18.38 11.53
N LEU A 325 -17.91 18.13 10.26
CA LEU A 325 -17.52 18.98 9.14
C LEU A 325 -18.20 20.36 9.17
N ASP A 326 -19.33 20.48 9.87
CA ASP A 326 -20.03 21.77 10.09
C ASP A 326 -19.44 22.63 11.19
N ILE A 327 -18.49 22.12 11.98
CA ILE A 327 -17.90 22.89 13.07
C ILE A 327 -17.15 24.12 12.54
N ARG A 328 -17.52 25.30 13.07
CA ARG A 328 -16.86 26.58 12.78
C ARG A 328 -16.53 27.30 14.09
N PRO A 329 -15.43 28.06 14.15
CA PRO A 329 -14.31 28.09 13.18
C PRO A 329 -13.56 26.73 13.16
N LEU A 330 -12.84 26.43 12.08
CA LEU A 330 -12.10 25.16 11.93
C LEU A 330 -11.12 24.89 13.08
N ALA A 331 -10.58 25.93 13.71
CA ALA A 331 -9.69 25.81 14.86
C ALA A 331 -10.34 25.13 16.08
N ASP A 332 -11.67 25.20 16.22
CA ASP A 332 -12.39 24.55 17.33
C ASP A 332 -12.68 23.07 17.05
N LEU A 333 -12.49 22.62 15.82
CA LEU A 333 -12.94 21.32 15.34
C LEU A 333 -12.37 20.15 16.16
N PRO A 334 -11.04 20.02 16.41
CA PRO A 334 -10.52 18.90 17.19
C PRO A 334 -11.12 18.88 18.61
N ARG A 335 -11.18 20.02 19.28
CA ARG A 335 -11.68 20.11 20.65
C ARG A 335 -13.16 19.75 20.76
N LYS A 336 -13.99 20.17 19.78
CA LYS A 336 -15.43 19.87 19.78
C LYS A 336 -15.71 18.41 19.40
N ALA A 337 -14.94 17.86 18.47
CA ALA A 337 -15.13 16.50 17.99
C ALA A 337 -14.48 15.41 18.87
N LEU A 338 -13.33 15.71 19.49
CA LEU A 338 -12.51 14.74 20.24
C LEU A 338 -12.39 15.07 21.74
N GLY A 339 -12.74 16.29 22.16
CA GLY A 339 -12.55 16.76 23.54
C GLY A 339 -11.14 17.28 23.86
N TYR A 340 -10.22 17.31 22.89
CA TYR A 340 -8.85 17.82 23.03
C TYR A 340 -8.34 18.43 21.72
N ASP A 341 -7.26 19.21 21.80
CA ASP A 341 -6.65 19.86 20.65
C ASP A 341 -5.63 18.96 19.97
N ILE A 342 -5.43 19.16 18.65
CA ILE A 342 -4.39 18.54 17.84
C ILE A 342 -3.37 19.61 17.48
N PRO A 343 -2.16 19.62 18.10
CA PRO A 343 -1.19 20.70 17.89
C PRO A 343 -0.79 20.92 16.43
N PHE A 344 -0.52 19.85 15.67
CA PHE A 344 -0.14 19.97 14.26
C PHE A 344 -1.29 20.45 13.37
N PHE A 345 -2.55 20.16 13.72
CA PHE A 345 -3.70 20.68 12.98
C PHE A 345 -3.80 22.21 13.10
N HIS A 346 -3.54 22.76 14.29
CA HIS A 346 -3.46 24.21 14.47
C HIS A 346 -2.30 24.83 13.67
N GLN A 347 -1.17 24.12 13.53
CA GLN A 347 -0.08 24.57 12.67
C GLN A 347 -0.51 24.57 11.18
N TRP A 348 -1.21 23.55 10.72
CA TRP A 348 -1.75 23.54 9.36
C TRP A 348 -2.67 24.73 9.08
N LEU A 349 -3.50 25.14 10.06
CA LEU A 349 -4.36 26.31 9.93
C LEU A 349 -3.59 27.64 9.98
N ALA A 350 -2.51 27.69 10.76
CA ALA A 350 -1.69 28.90 10.90
C ALA A 350 -0.87 29.23 9.64
N HIS A 351 -0.67 28.23 8.75
CA HIS A 351 0.08 28.36 7.50
C HIS A 351 -0.85 28.20 6.28
N PRO A 352 -1.65 29.22 5.91
CA PRO A 352 -2.60 29.12 4.81
C PRO A 352 -1.95 29.12 3.41
N ASP A 353 -0.73 29.66 3.30
CA ASP A 353 0.03 29.81 2.06
C ASP A 353 1.21 28.84 2.03
N ASN A 354 1.74 28.54 0.84
CA ASN A 354 2.93 27.70 0.66
C ASN A 354 4.20 28.43 1.14
N ASP A 355 4.42 28.44 2.45
CA ASP A 355 5.56 29.05 3.12
C ASP A 355 6.63 28.03 3.53
N ASP A 356 7.63 28.48 4.29
CA ASP A 356 8.75 27.64 4.74
C ASP A 356 8.31 26.47 5.64
N PHE A 357 7.15 26.56 6.29
CA PHE A 357 6.60 25.45 7.07
C PHE A 357 6.29 24.24 6.15
N TRP A 358 5.63 24.47 5.03
CA TRP A 358 5.28 23.41 4.08
C TRP A 358 6.49 22.95 3.28
N ARG A 359 7.38 23.89 2.88
CA ARG A 359 8.60 23.56 2.12
C ARG A 359 9.55 22.65 2.89
N ALA A 360 9.55 22.67 4.23
CA ALA A 360 10.34 21.74 5.03
C ALA A 360 10.04 20.27 4.69
N GLY A 361 8.77 19.96 4.40
CA GLY A 361 8.29 18.63 4.02
C GLY A 361 8.10 18.41 2.51
N ASP A 362 8.41 19.39 1.66
CA ASP A 362 8.25 19.28 0.21
C ASP A 362 9.40 18.47 -0.42
N TRP A 363 9.20 17.16 -0.49
CA TRP A 363 10.19 16.27 -1.09
C TRP A 363 10.29 16.45 -2.61
N ALA A 364 9.24 16.92 -3.29
CA ALA A 364 9.27 17.12 -4.73
C ALA A 364 10.18 18.30 -5.10
N GLU A 365 10.10 19.43 -4.38
CA GLU A 365 11.01 20.57 -4.55
C GLU A 365 12.43 20.20 -4.08
N ARG A 366 12.58 19.63 -2.90
CA ARG A 366 13.89 19.24 -2.32
C ARG A 366 14.57 18.10 -3.09
N GLY A 367 13.79 17.28 -3.77
CA GLY A 367 14.24 16.09 -4.51
C GLY A 367 14.84 16.39 -5.89
N ALA A 368 14.90 17.64 -6.34
CA ALA A 368 15.47 17.97 -7.65
C ALA A 368 16.87 17.35 -7.81
N GLY A 369 17.05 16.46 -8.80
CA GLY A 369 18.31 15.74 -9.05
C GLY A 369 18.52 14.49 -8.16
N VAL A 370 17.50 13.96 -7.52
CA VAL A 370 17.51 12.61 -6.94
C VAL A 370 17.76 11.58 -8.05
N ASP A 371 18.59 10.59 -7.75
CA ASP A 371 18.97 9.53 -8.70
C ASP A 371 18.95 8.14 -8.00
N VAL A 372 17.88 7.84 -7.29
CA VAL A 372 17.66 6.54 -6.64
C VAL A 372 16.69 5.72 -7.49
N PRO A 373 17.02 4.50 -7.91
CA PRO A 373 16.10 3.65 -8.65
C PRO A 373 14.76 3.50 -7.96
N ALA A 374 13.66 3.69 -8.70
CA ALA A 374 12.32 3.72 -8.13
C ALA A 374 11.33 2.80 -8.89
N LEU A 375 10.66 1.92 -8.15
CA LEU A 375 9.46 1.23 -8.58
C LEU A 375 8.25 1.98 -8.00
N ILE A 376 7.49 2.64 -8.87
CA ILE A 376 6.33 3.48 -8.52
C ILE A 376 5.06 2.70 -8.83
N VAL A 377 4.22 2.50 -7.83
CA VAL A 377 2.98 1.72 -7.93
C VAL A 377 1.81 2.51 -7.39
N SER A 378 0.77 2.70 -8.18
CA SER A 378 -0.45 3.39 -7.75
C SER A 378 -1.66 2.99 -8.61
N GLY A 379 -2.75 3.70 -8.49
CA GLY A 379 -3.99 3.45 -9.22
C GLY A 379 -4.67 4.72 -9.70
N TRP A 380 -5.60 4.56 -10.64
CA TRP A 380 -6.34 5.66 -11.25
C TRP A 380 -7.27 6.39 -10.28
N PHE A 381 -7.68 5.71 -9.21
CA PHE A 381 -8.60 6.20 -8.18
C PHE A 381 -7.91 6.39 -6.82
N ASP A 382 -6.58 6.52 -6.84
CA ASP A 382 -5.80 6.80 -5.63
C ASP A 382 -5.98 8.26 -5.23
N ASP A 383 -6.44 8.51 -4.03
CA ASP A 383 -6.60 9.83 -3.44
C ASP A 383 -5.25 10.56 -3.24
N ASN A 384 -4.16 9.81 -3.11
CA ASN A 384 -2.79 10.33 -3.14
C ASN A 384 -2.21 10.42 -4.57
N GLY A 385 -3.07 10.52 -5.58
CA GLY A 385 -2.65 10.56 -6.98
C GLY A 385 -1.70 11.71 -7.32
N ALA A 386 -1.78 12.85 -6.62
CA ALA A 386 -0.86 13.96 -6.79
C ALA A 386 0.57 13.56 -6.41
N GLY A 387 0.76 12.84 -5.29
CA GLY A 387 2.08 12.36 -4.89
C GLY A 387 2.69 11.36 -5.87
N THR A 388 1.85 10.48 -6.44
CA THR A 388 2.30 9.61 -7.54
C THR A 388 2.74 10.44 -8.75
N THR A 389 1.98 11.47 -9.13
CA THR A 389 2.33 12.36 -10.26
C THR A 389 3.65 13.09 -10.01
N GLU A 390 3.84 13.65 -8.81
CA GLU A 390 5.11 14.27 -8.40
C GLU A 390 6.28 13.28 -8.53
N ALA A 391 6.12 12.02 -8.12
CA ALA A 391 7.14 10.98 -8.26
C ALA A 391 7.42 10.63 -9.73
N LEU A 392 6.39 10.60 -10.59
CA LEU A 392 6.54 10.39 -12.02
C LEU A 392 7.30 11.53 -12.68
N ASP A 393 7.01 12.79 -12.33
CA ASP A 393 7.66 14.00 -12.86
C ASP A 393 9.12 14.07 -12.39
N LEU A 394 9.38 13.84 -11.10
CA LEU A 394 10.73 13.83 -10.53
C LEU A 394 11.66 12.81 -11.20
N THR A 395 11.09 11.69 -11.63
CA THR A 395 11.84 10.58 -12.26
C THR A 395 11.73 10.55 -13.80
N ALA A 396 11.17 11.60 -14.42
CA ALA A 396 10.88 11.60 -15.86
C ALA A 396 12.13 11.37 -16.73
N ASP A 397 13.27 11.93 -16.32
CA ASP A 397 14.54 11.87 -17.02
C ASP A 397 15.46 10.71 -16.57
N TYR A 398 14.95 9.77 -15.77
CA TYR A 398 15.75 8.62 -15.35
C TYR A 398 16.18 7.75 -16.53
N PRO A 399 17.44 7.28 -16.55
CA PRO A 399 17.88 6.30 -17.53
C PRO A 399 17.01 5.02 -17.52
N ASP A 400 17.01 4.32 -18.65
CA ASP A 400 16.34 3.02 -18.77
C ASP A 400 16.76 2.07 -17.65
N GLY A 401 15.78 1.32 -17.12
CA GLY A 401 16.01 0.38 -16.02
C GLY A 401 15.93 0.99 -14.61
N ARG A 402 16.14 2.29 -14.45
CA ARG A 402 16.13 2.94 -13.12
C ARG A 402 14.73 3.37 -12.64
N ARG A 403 13.73 3.29 -13.51
CA ARG A 403 12.34 3.59 -13.20
C ARG A 403 11.43 2.48 -13.73
N LYS A 404 10.54 1.99 -12.88
CA LYS A 404 9.41 1.13 -13.30
C LYS A 404 8.13 1.68 -12.70
N ILE A 405 7.04 1.61 -13.46
CA ILE A 405 5.75 2.21 -13.13
C ILE A 405 4.67 1.16 -13.30
N ILE A 406 3.81 1.00 -12.30
CA ILE A 406 2.62 0.14 -12.36
C ILE A 406 1.42 0.97 -11.94
N LEU A 407 0.50 1.24 -12.88
CA LEU A 407 -0.74 1.98 -12.64
C LEU A 407 -1.93 1.06 -12.87
N GLY A 408 -2.55 0.62 -11.77
CA GLY A 408 -3.73 -0.22 -11.78
C GLY A 408 -5.03 0.60 -11.77
N PRO A 409 -6.19 -0.05 -11.87
CA PRO A 409 -7.48 0.61 -11.73
C PRO A 409 -7.89 0.64 -10.25
N TRP A 410 -7.01 1.06 -9.37
CA TRP A 410 -7.12 0.87 -7.93
C TRP A 410 -7.33 2.20 -7.19
N PRO A 411 -8.06 2.19 -6.04
CA PRO A 411 -8.06 3.29 -5.07
C PRO A 411 -6.82 3.23 -4.18
N HIS A 412 -6.79 4.01 -3.12
CA HIS A 412 -5.67 4.06 -2.15
C HIS A 412 -5.35 2.71 -1.49
N SER A 413 -6.33 1.83 -1.34
CA SER A 413 -6.10 0.46 -0.88
C SER A 413 -5.25 -0.37 -1.85
N GLY A 414 -4.97 0.12 -3.05
CA GLY A 414 -4.15 -0.52 -4.06
C GLY A 414 -4.81 -1.78 -4.66
N ASN A 415 -4.03 -2.80 -4.89
CA ASN A 415 -4.38 -4.07 -5.54
C ASN A 415 -5.36 -4.94 -4.71
N ALA A 416 -6.53 -4.43 -4.33
CA ALA A 416 -7.37 -5.02 -3.29
C ALA A 416 -8.84 -5.26 -3.64
N ARG A 417 -9.36 -4.73 -4.77
CA ARG A 417 -10.77 -4.91 -5.17
C ARG A 417 -10.97 -4.85 -6.68
N TYR A 418 -11.99 -5.55 -7.19
CA TYR A 418 -12.35 -5.60 -8.62
C TYR A 418 -13.44 -4.60 -9.01
N ASP A 419 -14.13 -4.03 -8.05
CA ASP A 419 -15.25 -3.12 -8.29
C ASP A 419 -15.03 -1.85 -7.47
N LEU A 420 -15.43 -0.71 -8.04
CA LEU A 420 -15.29 0.59 -7.40
C LEU A 420 -16.48 1.46 -7.79
N HIS A 421 -17.27 1.94 -6.82
CA HIS A 421 -18.42 2.83 -7.01
C HIS A 421 -19.39 2.34 -8.09
N GLY A 422 -19.68 1.03 -8.12
CA GLY A 422 -20.55 0.43 -9.15
C GLY A 422 -19.89 0.24 -10.52
N LEU A 423 -18.63 0.63 -10.69
CA LEU A 423 -17.83 0.38 -11.88
C LEU A 423 -17.15 -0.99 -11.79
N ALA A 424 -17.53 -1.92 -12.67
CA ALA A 424 -16.85 -3.20 -12.82
C ALA A 424 -15.52 -3.01 -13.56
N LEU A 425 -14.41 -3.39 -12.95
CA LEU A 425 -13.08 -3.19 -13.50
C LEU A 425 -12.53 -4.42 -14.25
N GLY A 426 -13.35 -5.48 -14.41
CA GLY A 426 -12.96 -6.73 -15.06
C GLY A 426 -12.15 -7.68 -14.17
N ASN A 427 -12.15 -8.98 -14.52
CA ASN A 427 -11.51 -10.03 -13.73
C ASN A 427 -9.97 -9.98 -13.78
N GLY A 428 -9.40 -9.19 -14.69
CA GLY A 428 -7.96 -8.96 -14.82
C GLY A 428 -7.44 -7.75 -14.04
N ALA A 429 -8.29 -7.02 -13.31
CA ALA A 429 -7.91 -5.77 -12.64
C ALA A 429 -6.86 -5.97 -11.54
N LEU A 430 -6.93 -7.06 -10.79
CA LEU A 430 -5.96 -7.38 -9.74
C LEU A 430 -4.78 -8.21 -10.27
N ARG A 431 -3.63 -7.99 -9.65
CA ARG A 431 -2.38 -8.69 -9.92
C ARG A 431 -2.03 -9.65 -8.79
N ASP A 432 -1.67 -10.87 -9.13
CA ASP A 432 -1.21 -11.89 -8.19
C ASP A 432 0.32 -12.02 -8.12
N ASP A 433 1.05 -11.08 -8.74
CA ASP A 433 2.52 -11.09 -8.83
C ASP A 433 3.20 -9.80 -8.35
N ILE A 434 2.46 -8.91 -7.70
CA ILE A 434 3.00 -7.59 -7.32
C ILE A 434 4.19 -7.70 -6.36
N ASP A 435 4.10 -8.56 -5.38
CA ASP A 435 5.13 -8.82 -4.37
C ASP A 435 6.35 -9.56 -4.92
N LEU A 436 6.16 -10.39 -5.93
CA LEU A 436 7.26 -11.02 -6.67
C LEU A 436 8.05 -9.95 -7.44
N ILE A 437 7.37 -9.00 -8.09
CA ILE A 437 8.00 -7.86 -8.77
C ILE A 437 8.79 -7.01 -7.76
N PHE A 438 8.25 -6.78 -6.56
CA PHE A 438 8.93 -6.05 -5.49
C PHE A 438 10.24 -6.74 -5.07
N LEU A 439 10.19 -8.06 -4.87
CA LEU A 439 11.40 -8.81 -4.55
C LEU A 439 12.43 -8.78 -5.69
N GLN A 440 11.98 -8.96 -6.95
CA GLN A 440 12.87 -8.89 -8.12
C GLN A 440 13.55 -7.52 -8.22
N TRP A 441 12.83 -6.44 -7.91
CA TRP A 441 13.37 -5.08 -7.89
C TRP A 441 14.47 -4.92 -6.84
N PHE A 442 14.25 -5.38 -5.61
CA PHE A 442 15.26 -5.33 -4.56
C PHE A 442 16.44 -6.28 -4.83
N ASP A 443 16.19 -7.50 -5.27
CA ASP A 443 17.27 -8.44 -5.61
C ASP A 443 18.18 -7.85 -6.69
N HIS A 444 17.63 -7.13 -7.67
CA HIS A 444 18.44 -6.47 -8.70
C HIS A 444 19.26 -5.32 -8.13
N HIS A 445 18.64 -4.36 -7.46
CA HIS A 445 19.28 -3.12 -7.05
C HIS A 445 20.11 -3.23 -5.75
N LEU A 446 19.78 -4.18 -4.87
CA LEU A 446 20.48 -4.35 -3.59
C LEU A 446 21.46 -5.52 -3.60
N LEU A 447 21.17 -6.58 -4.33
CA LEU A 447 22.04 -7.77 -4.41
C LEU A 447 22.79 -7.86 -5.74
N GLY A 448 22.51 -7.00 -6.71
CA GLY A 448 23.11 -7.04 -8.05
C GLY A 448 22.68 -8.26 -8.87
N ALA A 449 21.51 -8.83 -8.59
CA ALA A 449 21.03 -10.01 -9.29
C ALA A 449 20.67 -9.68 -10.76
N ASP A 450 21.17 -10.49 -11.69
CA ASP A 450 20.70 -10.48 -13.07
C ASP A 450 19.43 -11.34 -13.18
N ASN A 451 18.29 -10.72 -12.93
CA ASN A 451 16.99 -11.39 -12.78
C ASN A 451 15.93 -10.88 -13.76
N GLY A 452 16.35 -10.09 -14.75
CA GLY A 452 15.47 -9.51 -15.75
C GLY A 452 14.67 -8.30 -15.28
N ALA A 453 14.93 -7.73 -14.09
CA ALA A 453 14.24 -6.53 -13.61
C ALA A 453 14.44 -5.32 -14.54
N GLU A 454 15.65 -5.14 -15.10
CA GLU A 454 15.90 -4.09 -16.09
C GLU A 454 15.06 -4.26 -17.36
N ALA A 455 14.88 -5.52 -17.82
CA ALA A 455 14.12 -5.85 -19.01
C ALA A 455 12.59 -5.76 -18.84
N MET A 456 12.10 -5.57 -17.60
CA MET A 456 10.68 -5.31 -17.39
C MET A 456 10.25 -4.05 -18.15
N PRO A 457 9.02 -4.00 -18.71
CA PRO A 457 8.49 -2.78 -19.29
C PRO A 457 8.60 -1.60 -18.30
N THR A 458 9.01 -0.43 -18.79
CA THR A 458 9.10 0.76 -17.95
C THR A 458 7.75 1.12 -17.33
N VAL A 459 6.68 0.99 -18.12
CA VAL A 459 5.31 1.26 -17.67
C VAL A 459 4.43 0.04 -17.91
N ARG A 460 3.66 -0.32 -16.89
CA ARG A 460 2.51 -1.21 -16.96
C ARG A 460 1.30 -0.43 -16.46
N TYR A 461 0.24 -0.37 -17.24
CA TYR A 461 -0.96 0.36 -16.87
C TYR A 461 -2.21 -0.39 -17.31
N TYR A 462 -3.28 -0.20 -16.54
CA TYR A 462 -4.58 -0.79 -16.84
C TYR A 462 -5.45 0.19 -17.59
N THR A 463 -6.10 -0.26 -18.66
CA THR A 463 -7.06 0.56 -19.43
C THR A 463 -8.48 0.18 -19.01
N ILE A 464 -9.16 1.09 -18.34
CA ILE A 464 -10.58 0.99 -17.98
C ILE A 464 -11.40 1.02 -19.27
N GLY A 465 -12.45 0.21 -19.35
CA GLY A 465 -13.30 0.04 -20.51
C GLY A 465 -12.79 -1.00 -21.52
N GLU A 466 -11.47 -1.13 -21.72
CA GLU A 466 -10.89 -2.29 -22.42
C GLU A 466 -10.60 -3.46 -21.47
N GLU A 467 -10.56 -3.22 -20.17
CA GLU A 467 -10.26 -4.20 -19.11
C GLU A 467 -8.94 -4.94 -19.31
N LYS A 468 -7.90 -4.22 -19.73
CA LYS A 468 -6.62 -4.81 -20.10
C LYS A 468 -5.42 -4.08 -19.55
N TRP A 469 -4.45 -4.87 -19.10
CA TRP A 469 -3.09 -4.38 -18.84
C TRP A 469 -2.35 -4.13 -20.14
N LYS A 470 -1.73 -2.96 -20.26
CA LYS A 470 -0.87 -2.55 -21.36
C LYS A 470 0.53 -2.21 -20.86
N THR A 471 1.46 -2.11 -21.79
CA THR A 471 2.85 -1.72 -21.50
C THR A 471 3.27 -0.55 -22.40
N ALA A 472 4.18 0.28 -21.88
CA ALA A 472 4.80 1.37 -22.64
C ALA A 472 6.26 1.53 -22.24
N GLY A 473 7.04 2.15 -23.10
CA GLY A 473 8.45 2.45 -22.84
C GLY A 473 8.68 3.69 -21.97
N ASN A 474 7.68 4.55 -21.82
CA ASN A 474 7.77 5.76 -21.02
C ASN A 474 6.39 6.23 -20.56
N TRP A 475 6.35 7.14 -19.59
CA TRP A 475 5.18 7.88 -19.14
C TRP A 475 5.43 9.40 -19.25
N PRO A 476 4.49 10.19 -19.81
CA PRO A 476 3.25 9.76 -20.48
C PRO A 476 3.48 8.79 -21.64
N VAL A 477 2.44 7.99 -21.95
CA VAL A 477 2.54 6.96 -23.02
C VAL A 477 2.93 7.61 -24.35
N PRO A 478 4.01 7.17 -25.02
CA PRO A 478 4.46 7.76 -26.27
C PRO A 478 3.40 7.72 -27.37
N GLY A 479 3.35 8.77 -28.20
CA GLY A 479 2.40 8.89 -29.30
C GLY A 479 1.07 9.54 -28.92
N GLY A 480 0.88 9.93 -27.66
CA GLY A 480 -0.21 10.79 -27.25
C GLY A 480 -0.14 12.17 -27.90
N ARG A 481 -1.28 12.83 -28.01
CA ARG A 481 -1.37 14.23 -28.45
C ARG A 481 -2.18 15.04 -27.45
N THR A 482 -1.80 16.29 -27.23
CA THR A 482 -2.62 17.24 -26.49
C THR A 482 -3.82 17.64 -27.34
N VAL A 483 -5.02 17.54 -26.78
CA VAL A 483 -6.26 18.03 -27.37
C VAL A 483 -6.81 19.12 -26.46
N PHE A 484 -7.16 20.25 -27.04
CA PHE A 484 -7.76 21.37 -26.32
C PHE A 484 -9.27 21.34 -26.51
N PHE A 485 -10.00 21.50 -25.43
CA PHE A 485 -11.42 21.76 -25.44
C PHE A 485 -11.65 23.14 -24.80
N TYR A 486 -12.49 23.93 -25.44
CA TYR A 486 -12.81 25.28 -25.03
C TYR A 486 -14.22 25.32 -24.45
N LEU A 487 -14.40 26.04 -23.36
CA LEU A 487 -15.72 26.28 -22.79
C LEU A 487 -16.55 27.10 -23.76
N THR A 488 -17.81 26.72 -23.95
CA THR A 488 -18.78 27.44 -24.79
C THR A 488 -19.99 27.86 -23.97
N PRO A 489 -20.71 28.91 -24.39
CA PRO A 489 -21.90 29.38 -23.67
C PRO A 489 -22.88 28.23 -23.38
N GLY A 490 -23.46 28.25 -22.17
CA GLY A 490 -24.39 27.22 -21.72
C GLY A 490 -23.79 25.93 -21.21
N GLY A 491 -22.49 25.95 -20.78
CA GLY A 491 -21.82 24.82 -20.16
C GLY A 491 -21.36 23.74 -21.13
N GLY A 492 -21.19 24.07 -22.42
CA GLY A 492 -20.71 23.15 -23.44
C GLY A 492 -19.19 23.13 -23.57
N LEU A 493 -18.65 22.16 -24.33
CA LEU A 493 -17.26 22.05 -24.76
C LEU A 493 -17.17 21.95 -26.29
N SER A 494 -16.15 22.60 -26.87
CA SER A 494 -15.86 22.55 -28.31
C SER A 494 -14.34 22.36 -28.54
N ASP A 495 -13.97 21.65 -29.58
CA ASP A 495 -12.60 21.56 -30.06
C ASP A 495 -12.17 22.78 -30.91
N ALA A 496 -13.14 23.65 -31.28
CA ALA A 496 -12.89 24.91 -31.93
C ALA A 496 -12.88 26.07 -30.94
N LEU A 497 -11.89 26.96 -31.07
CA LEU A 497 -11.82 28.18 -30.25
C LEU A 497 -13.08 29.05 -30.50
N PRO A 498 -13.82 29.45 -29.45
CA PRO A 498 -14.98 30.33 -29.61
C PRO A 498 -14.63 31.66 -30.29
N GLU A 499 -15.46 32.12 -31.20
CA GLU A 499 -15.28 33.41 -31.91
C GLU A 499 -15.51 34.61 -30.98
N GLU A 500 -16.40 34.42 -29.97
CA GLU A 500 -16.74 35.45 -28.99
C GLU A 500 -16.15 35.10 -27.61
N GLN A 501 -15.59 36.11 -26.95
CA GLN A 501 -15.15 36.01 -25.57
C GLN A 501 -16.37 36.24 -24.64
N GLY A 502 -16.48 35.40 -23.62
CA GLY A 502 -17.52 35.48 -22.60
C GLY A 502 -17.03 34.94 -21.27
N CYS A 503 -17.85 35.05 -20.26
CA CYS A 503 -17.66 34.40 -18.98
C CYS A 503 -18.99 33.85 -18.47
N ASP A 504 -18.92 32.66 -17.90
CA ASP A 504 -19.98 32.13 -17.03
C ASP A 504 -19.60 32.46 -15.59
N SER A 505 -20.61 32.75 -14.78
CA SER A 505 -20.43 33.03 -13.36
C SER A 505 -21.43 32.26 -12.52
N TYR A 506 -20.99 31.81 -11.35
CA TYR A 506 -21.84 31.21 -10.34
C TYR A 506 -21.51 31.80 -8.98
N THR A 507 -22.46 31.71 -8.06
CA THR A 507 -22.23 32.08 -6.66
C THR A 507 -21.94 30.82 -5.88
N TYR A 508 -20.74 30.75 -5.33
CA TYR A 508 -20.41 29.69 -4.39
C TYR A 508 -21.03 29.99 -3.03
N ASP A 509 -21.83 29.06 -2.52
CA ASP A 509 -22.40 29.11 -1.18
C ASP A 509 -21.74 28.04 -0.31
N PRO A 510 -20.93 28.41 0.69
CA PRO A 510 -20.31 27.42 1.58
C PRO A 510 -21.30 26.64 2.44
N ALA A 511 -22.55 27.14 2.60
CA ALA A 511 -23.60 26.44 3.34
C ALA A 511 -24.40 25.47 2.47
N ASP A 512 -24.24 25.55 1.15
CA ASP A 512 -24.88 24.67 0.16
C ASP A 512 -23.82 24.30 -0.90
N PRO A 513 -22.80 23.47 -0.53
CA PRO A 513 -21.77 23.04 -1.46
C PRO A 513 -22.33 22.10 -2.53
N ALA A 514 -21.56 21.87 -3.59
CA ALA A 514 -21.90 20.86 -4.58
C ALA A 514 -22.08 19.49 -3.92
N GLU A 515 -23.14 18.78 -4.32
CA GLU A 515 -23.42 17.45 -3.80
C GLU A 515 -22.31 16.45 -4.16
N HIS A 516 -21.95 15.60 -3.21
CA HIS A 516 -21.18 14.39 -3.45
C HIS A 516 -22.04 13.36 -4.16
N ILE A 517 -21.52 12.79 -5.24
CA ILE A 517 -22.20 11.73 -6.00
C ILE A 517 -21.64 10.35 -5.70
N ILE A 518 -20.71 10.24 -4.77
CA ILE A 518 -20.02 8.99 -4.40
C ILE A 518 -20.77 8.32 -3.26
N ASP A 519 -20.86 7.00 -3.32
CA ASP A 519 -21.29 6.19 -2.18
C ASP A 519 -20.22 6.20 -1.10
N LEU A 520 -20.48 6.87 0.00
CA LEU A 520 -19.54 7.01 1.13
C LEU A 520 -19.20 5.67 1.78
N SER A 521 -20.03 4.63 1.62
CA SER A 521 -19.73 3.29 2.12
C SER A 521 -18.51 2.66 1.43
N GLU A 522 -18.14 3.15 0.25
CA GLU A 522 -16.98 2.72 -0.52
C GLU A 522 -15.75 3.64 -0.32
N ASN A 523 -15.91 4.76 0.37
CA ASN A 523 -14.81 5.65 0.71
C ASN A 523 -13.86 4.94 1.70
N GLU A 524 -12.57 4.95 1.41
CA GLU A 524 -11.59 4.22 2.20
C GLU A 524 -11.46 4.74 3.64
N LEU A 525 -11.63 6.04 3.84
CA LEU A 525 -11.56 6.68 5.14
C LEU A 525 -12.90 6.78 5.85
N GLY A 526 -14.01 6.47 5.18
CA GLY A 526 -15.36 6.50 5.74
C GLY A 526 -15.87 7.90 6.09
N VAL A 527 -15.34 8.95 5.43
CA VAL A 527 -15.74 10.35 5.61
C VAL A 527 -16.31 10.94 4.34
N PRO A 528 -17.17 11.99 4.44
CA PRO A 528 -17.67 12.71 3.29
C PRO A 528 -16.57 13.50 2.58
N GLU A 529 -15.96 12.88 1.60
CA GLU A 529 -14.93 13.47 0.75
C GLU A 529 -14.98 12.83 -0.63
N ASP A 530 -14.43 13.49 -1.62
CA ASP A 530 -14.53 13.06 -3.01
C ASP A 530 -13.21 12.95 -3.76
N TYR A 531 -12.10 12.88 -3.08
CA TYR A 531 -10.84 12.71 -3.78
C TYR A 531 -10.64 11.29 -4.34
N THR A 532 -11.64 10.46 -4.23
CA THR A 532 -11.71 9.16 -4.93
C THR A 532 -12.36 9.27 -6.30
N LEU A 533 -12.78 10.45 -6.74
CA LEU A 533 -13.32 10.73 -8.07
C LEU A 533 -12.26 10.95 -9.12
#